data_71bd78f9cf36860390368feace049e40
#
_entry.id   71bd78f9cf36860390368feace049e40
#
_cell.length_a   1.000
_cell.length_b   1.000
_cell.length_c   1.000
_cell.angle_alpha   90.00
_cell.angle_beta   90.00
_cell.angle_gamma   90.00
#
_symmetry.space_group_name_H-M   'P 1'
#
loop_
_entity.id
_entity.type
_entity.pdbx_description
1 polymer ?
#
loop_
_entity_poly.entity_id
_entity_poly.type
_entity_poly.pdbx_seq_one_letter_code
_entity_poly.pdbx_strand_id
1 'polypeptide(L)'
;MKCPESAVRIMRQETKVFLEMVAKKRMDKIRESSPELNAELAMDDSGLRCAVQVTKDGELVRLEFIESVMTAGKQAHFDDYIEIAAGVGSLAILFPESKFSRDMASGIYQSVLKEAKQRTDREITFLGFVYDDKGTLKKVE
;
A
#
# COMPACT_ATOMS: atom_id res chain seq x y z
N MET A 1 14.96 0.62 -29.74
CA MET A 1 15.39 -0.75 -29.41
C MET A 1 14.44 -1.31 -28.34
N LYS A 2 13.79 -2.42 -28.62
CA LYS A 2 12.90 -3.04 -27.65
C LYS A 2 13.68 -3.82 -26.62
N CYS A 3 13.35 -3.66 -25.32
CA CYS A 3 13.87 -4.55 -24.29
C CYS A 3 13.39 -5.98 -24.57
N PRO A 4 14.25 -6.98 -24.44
CA PRO A 4 13.83 -8.37 -24.58
C PRO A 4 12.70 -8.69 -23.59
N GLU A 5 11.69 -9.40 -24.06
CA GLU A 5 10.55 -9.82 -23.22
C GLU A 5 10.98 -10.55 -21.95
N SER A 6 12.07 -11.36 -22.07
CA SER A 6 12.65 -12.07 -20.94
C SER A 6 13.20 -11.11 -19.86
N ALA A 7 13.82 -9.98 -20.25
CA ALA A 7 14.31 -8.99 -19.30
C ALA A 7 13.16 -8.31 -18.54
N VAL A 8 12.07 -7.99 -19.23
CA VAL A 8 10.87 -7.40 -18.61
C VAL A 8 10.26 -8.37 -17.59
N ARG A 9 10.17 -9.66 -17.93
CA ARG A 9 9.67 -10.69 -17.02
C ARG A 9 10.53 -10.82 -15.76
N ILE A 10 11.84 -10.79 -15.91
CA ILE A 10 12.78 -10.87 -14.78
C ILE A 10 12.57 -9.65 -13.86
N MET A 11 12.48 -8.45 -14.42
CA MET A 11 12.26 -7.23 -13.66
C MET A 11 10.94 -7.26 -12.88
N ARG A 12 9.87 -7.75 -13.51
CA ARG A 12 8.56 -7.89 -12.85
C ARG A 12 8.61 -8.94 -11.74
N GLN A 13 9.30 -10.04 -11.98
CA GLN A 13 9.44 -11.11 -10.99
C GLN A 13 10.23 -10.62 -9.77
N GLU A 14 11.31 -9.89 -9.97
CA GLU A 14 12.10 -9.31 -8.89
C GLU A 14 11.29 -8.31 -8.08
N THR A 15 10.50 -7.46 -8.75
CA THR A 15 9.61 -6.51 -8.09
C THR A 15 8.56 -7.24 -7.27
N LYS A 16 7.93 -8.27 -7.84
CA LYS A 16 6.93 -9.08 -7.16
C LYS A 16 7.48 -9.71 -5.88
N VAL A 17 8.66 -10.34 -5.97
CA VAL A 17 9.32 -10.97 -4.82
C VAL A 17 9.64 -9.93 -3.74
N PHE A 18 10.11 -8.76 -4.15
CA PHE A 18 10.40 -7.68 -3.22
C PHE A 18 9.15 -7.17 -2.51
N LEU A 19 8.05 -6.98 -3.25
CA LEU A 19 6.78 -6.56 -2.66
C LEU A 19 6.22 -7.61 -1.70
N GLU A 20 6.36 -8.89 -2.02
CA GLU A 20 5.97 -9.97 -1.11
C GLU A 20 6.75 -9.92 0.19
N MET A 21 8.04 -9.60 0.12
CA MET A 21 8.88 -9.43 1.31
C MET A 21 8.43 -8.25 2.16
N VAL A 22 8.16 -7.10 1.53
CA VAL A 22 7.64 -5.90 2.22
C VAL A 22 6.31 -6.22 2.90
N ALA A 23 5.40 -6.89 2.15
CA ALA A 23 4.09 -7.30 2.67
C ALA A 23 4.22 -8.23 3.87
N LYS A 24 5.13 -9.20 3.81
CA LYS A 24 5.37 -10.14 4.91
C LYS A 24 5.83 -9.40 6.17
N LYS A 25 6.78 -8.48 6.03
CA LYS A 25 7.26 -7.67 7.16
C LYS A 25 6.11 -6.87 7.77
N ARG A 26 5.26 -6.29 6.93
CA ARG A 26 4.11 -5.52 7.39
C ARG A 26 3.08 -6.41 8.09
N MET A 27 2.76 -7.57 7.52
CA MET A 27 1.82 -8.52 8.11
C MET A 27 2.32 -9.03 9.48
N ASP A 28 3.60 -9.30 9.60
CA ASP A 28 4.19 -9.72 10.87
C ASP A 28 4.03 -8.63 11.95
N LYS A 29 4.25 -7.37 11.57
CA LYS A 29 4.05 -6.23 12.48
C LYS A 29 2.59 -6.08 12.91
N ILE A 30 1.66 -6.28 11.99
CA ILE A 30 0.23 -6.21 12.30
C ILE A 30 -0.14 -7.30 13.32
N ARG A 31 0.32 -8.52 13.10
CA ARG A 31 0.04 -9.65 14.00
C ARG A 31 0.65 -9.46 15.37
N GLU A 32 1.86 -8.92 15.45
CA GLU A 32 2.52 -8.64 16.73
C GLU A 32 1.77 -7.56 17.52
N SER A 33 1.34 -6.49 16.83
CA SER A 33 0.68 -5.35 17.47
C SER A 33 -0.79 -5.62 17.80
N SER A 34 -1.46 -6.43 16.98
CA SER A 34 -2.91 -6.67 17.07
C SER A 34 -3.20 -8.13 16.72
N PRO A 35 -2.97 -9.07 17.68
CA PRO A 35 -3.17 -10.50 17.42
C PRO A 35 -4.60 -10.89 17.01
N GLU A 36 -5.58 -10.05 17.32
CA GLU A 36 -6.98 -10.26 16.94
C GLU A 36 -7.26 -10.02 15.47
N LEU A 37 -6.31 -9.40 14.74
CA LEU A 37 -6.47 -9.11 13.33
C LEU A 37 -5.84 -10.20 12.46
N ASN A 38 -6.49 -10.50 11.34
CA ASN A 38 -5.95 -11.32 10.28
C ASN A 38 -5.40 -10.42 9.18
N ALA A 39 -4.28 -10.82 8.59
CA ALA A 39 -3.67 -10.09 7.48
C ALA A 39 -3.36 -11.07 6.35
N GLU A 40 -3.86 -10.78 5.15
CA GLU A 40 -3.66 -11.62 3.96
C GLU A 40 -3.15 -10.77 2.80
N LEU A 41 -2.21 -11.33 2.04
CA LEU A 41 -1.64 -10.68 0.87
C LEU A 41 -2.50 -10.95 -0.36
N ALA A 42 -2.81 -9.88 -1.09
CA ALA A 42 -3.44 -9.95 -2.41
C ALA A 42 -2.52 -9.25 -3.42
N MET A 43 -1.93 -10.02 -4.33
CA MET A 43 -1.07 -9.48 -5.38
C MET A 43 -1.93 -9.18 -6.60
N ASP A 44 -1.70 -8.03 -7.25
CA ASP A 44 -2.41 -7.75 -8.48
C ASP A 44 -1.80 -8.54 -9.66
N ASP A 45 -2.51 -8.59 -10.78
CA ASP A 45 -2.13 -9.39 -11.94
C ASP A 45 -0.78 -8.97 -12.55
N SER A 46 -0.41 -7.71 -12.41
CA SER A 46 0.86 -7.21 -12.94
C SER A 46 2.07 -7.69 -12.11
N GLY A 47 1.87 -8.04 -10.85
CA GLY A 47 2.95 -8.31 -9.90
C GLY A 47 3.71 -7.06 -9.44
N LEU A 48 3.24 -5.88 -9.83
CA LEU A 48 3.91 -4.60 -9.55
C LEU A 48 3.27 -3.82 -8.41
N ARG A 49 2.15 -4.30 -7.91
CA ARG A 49 1.38 -3.68 -6.83
C ARG A 49 0.68 -4.77 -6.04
N CYS A 50 0.59 -4.61 -4.74
CA CYS A 50 -0.17 -5.56 -3.92
C CYS A 50 -0.91 -4.83 -2.80
N ALA A 51 -1.78 -5.56 -2.13
CA ALA A 51 -2.49 -5.06 -0.98
C ALA A 51 -2.46 -6.10 0.15
N VAL A 52 -2.48 -5.61 1.38
CA VAL A 52 -2.70 -6.44 2.55
C VAL A 52 -4.12 -6.19 3.03
N GLN A 53 -4.93 -7.24 3.03
CA GLN A 53 -6.29 -7.20 3.54
C GLN A 53 -6.26 -7.50 5.02
N VAL A 54 -6.66 -6.52 5.84
CA VAL A 54 -6.70 -6.67 7.28
C VAL A 54 -8.15 -6.88 7.69
N THR A 55 -8.44 -8.04 8.27
CA THR A 55 -9.80 -8.42 8.65
C THR A 55 -9.89 -8.69 10.15
N LYS A 56 -11.07 -8.52 10.68
CA LYS A 56 -11.41 -8.89 12.05
C LYS A 56 -12.77 -9.60 12.04
N ASP A 57 -12.81 -10.82 12.55
CA ASP A 57 -14.02 -11.65 12.57
C ASP A 57 -14.66 -11.77 11.18
N GLY A 58 -13.82 -11.88 10.15
CA GLY A 58 -14.26 -12.05 8.76
C GLY A 58 -14.62 -10.76 8.03
N GLU A 59 -14.60 -9.62 8.71
CA GLU A 59 -14.90 -8.32 8.09
C GLU A 59 -13.63 -7.54 7.77
N LEU A 60 -13.61 -6.91 6.60
CA LEU A 60 -12.49 -6.05 6.18
C LEU A 60 -12.52 -4.77 7.03
N VAL A 61 -11.48 -4.57 7.84
CA VAL A 61 -11.38 -3.39 8.71
C VAL A 61 -10.36 -2.38 8.20
N ARG A 62 -9.44 -2.81 7.34
CA ARG A 62 -8.45 -1.92 6.72
C ARG A 62 -7.87 -2.59 5.48
N LEU A 63 -7.58 -1.81 4.46
CA LEU A 63 -6.82 -2.25 3.31
C LEU A 63 -5.53 -1.45 3.25
N GLU A 64 -4.40 -2.13 3.07
CA GLU A 64 -3.08 -1.50 2.98
C GLU A 64 -2.51 -1.75 1.60
N PHE A 65 -2.32 -0.69 0.83
CA PHE A 65 -1.72 -0.76 -0.50
C PHE A 65 -0.20 -0.68 -0.40
N ILE A 66 0.49 -1.55 -1.13
CA ILE A 66 1.95 -1.50 -1.24
C ILE A 66 2.28 -1.22 -2.71
N GLU A 67 2.77 -0.02 -2.95
CA GLU A 67 3.11 0.44 -4.29
C GLU A 67 4.59 0.17 -4.59
N SER A 68 4.89 -0.17 -5.85
CA SER A 68 6.27 -0.27 -6.32
C SER A 68 6.71 1.07 -6.90
N VAL A 69 7.99 1.20 -7.28
CA VAL A 69 8.49 2.40 -7.99
C VAL A 69 7.74 2.62 -9.31
N MET A 70 7.19 1.56 -9.91
CA MET A 70 6.46 1.66 -11.18
C MET A 70 5.00 2.09 -11.00
N THR A 71 4.40 1.83 -9.85
CA THR A 71 2.98 2.12 -9.61
C THR A 71 2.74 3.30 -8.68
N ALA A 72 3.71 3.66 -7.87
CA ALA A 72 3.57 4.74 -6.89
C ALA A 72 3.29 6.09 -7.58
N GLY A 73 2.30 6.80 -7.09
CA GLY A 73 1.97 8.15 -7.56
C GLY A 73 1.13 8.21 -8.83
N LYS A 74 0.69 7.07 -9.36
CA LYS A 74 -0.20 7.09 -10.53
C LYS A 74 -1.59 7.58 -10.17
N GLN A 75 -2.14 8.47 -10.99
CA GLN A 75 -3.44 9.09 -10.77
C GLN A 75 -4.56 8.06 -10.63
N ALA A 76 -4.54 7.00 -11.43
CA ALA A 76 -5.55 5.95 -11.37
C ALA A 76 -5.66 5.30 -9.99
N HIS A 77 -4.57 5.24 -9.23
CA HIS A 77 -4.56 4.63 -7.91
C HIS A 77 -5.15 5.53 -6.82
N PHE A 78 -5.19 6.84 -7.04
CA PHE A 78 -5.82 7.77 -6.09
C PHE A 78 -7.30 7.47 -5.91
N ASP A 79 -8.00 7.10 -6.97
CA ASP A 79 -9.42 6.75 -6.90
C ASP A 79 -9.62 5.51 -6.02
N ASP A 80 -8.72 4.53 -6.12
CA ASP A 80 -8.76 3.34 -5.26
C ASP A 80 -8.60 3.72 -3.79
N TYR A 81 -7.66 4.59 -3.48
CA TYR A 81 -7.41 5.03 -2.11
C TYR A 81 -8.62 5.75 -1.53
N ILE A 82 -9.21 6.65 -2.31
CA ILE A 82 -10.36 7.42 -1.87
C ILE A 82 -11.58 6.52 -1.63
N GLU A 83 -11.83 5.57 -2.54
CA GLU A 83 -12.93 4.60 -2.40
C GLU A 83 -12.79 3.75 -1.14
N ILE A 84 -11.60 3.23 -0.88
CA ILE A 84 -11.35 2.41 0.31
C ILE A 84 -11.46 3.25 1.57
N ALA A 85 -10.87 4.44 1.59
CA ALA A 85 -10.95 5.32 2.75
C ALA A 85 -12.41 5.66 3.08
N ALA A 86 -13.20 5.99 2.07
CA ALA A 86 -14.61 6.34 2.27
C ALA A 86 -15.48 5.12 2.60
N GLY A 87 -15.22 3.97 1.97
CA GLY A 87 -16.04 2.77 2.12
C GLY A 87 -15.71 1.93 3.33
N VAL A 88 -14.42 1.75 3.63
CA VAL A 88 -13.96 0.92 4.75
C VAL A 88 -13.69 1.76 6.00
N GLY A 89 -13.26 3.01 5.82
CA GLY A 89 -12.96 3.92 6.92
C GLY A 89 -11.55 3.79 7.47
N SER A 90 -10.74 2.88 6.93
CA SER A 90 -9.35 2.73 7.33
C SER A 90 -8.49 2.28 6.16
N LEU A 91 -7.39 2.96 5.96
CA LEU A 91 -6.52 2.79 4.81
C LEU A 91 -5.06 2.96 5.22
N ALA A 92 -4.18 2.19 4.62
CA ALA A 92 -2.74 2.44 4.70
C ALA A 92 -2.15 2.40 3.29
N ILE A 93 -1.09 3.18 3.08
CA ILE A 93 -0.33 3.16 1.84
C ILE A 93 1.16 3.08 2.20
N LEU A 94 1.85 2.16 1.53
CA LEU A 94 3.29 1.98 1.66
C LEU A 94 3.95 2.36 0.34
N PHE A 95 4.73 3.44 0.36
CA PHE A 95 5.45 3.94 -0.81
C PHE A 95 6.94 3.61 -0.75
N PRO A 96 7.58 3.37 -1.90
CA PRO A 96 9.04 3.21 -1.92
C PRO A 96 9.73 4.55 -1.64
N GLU A 97 10.59 4.57 -0.64
CA GLU A 97 11.32 5.77 -0.21
C GLU A 97 12.20 6.33 -1.33
N SER A 98 12.69 5.47 -2.23
CA SER A 98 13.51 5.87 -3.38
C SER A 98 12.77 6.80 -4.35
N LYS A 99 11.43 6.73 -4.39
CA LYS A 99 10.60 7.55 -5.27
C LYS A 99 9.85 8.64 -4.52
N PHE A 100 9.42 8.36 -3.29
CA PHE A 100 8.66 9.30 -2.47
C PHE A 100 9.33 9.50 -1.11
N SER A 101 9.77 10.74 -0.84
CA SER A 101 10.19 11.12 0.49
C SER A 101 8.99 11.10 1.44
N ARG A 102 9.26 11.15 2.74
CA ARG A 102 8.18 11.22 3.76
C ARG A 102 7.27 12.44 3.53
N ASP A 103 7.84 13.58 3.16
CA ASP A 103 7.09 14.81 2.91
C ASP A 103 6.16 14.67 1.71
N MET A 104 6.65 14.06 0.62
CA MET A 104 5.84 13.79 -0.57
C MET A 104 4.71 12.82 -0.25
N ALA A 105 5.02 11.75 0.47
CA ALA A 105 4.02 10.76 0.88
C ALA A 105 2.96 11.42 1.77
N SER A 106 3.37 12.25 2.72
CA SER A 106 2.45 12.97 3.60
C SER A 106 1.48 13.87 2.80
N GLY A 107 1.98 14.56 1.77
CA GLY A 107 1.15 15.39 0.90
C GLY A 107 0.08 14.57 0.17
N ILE A 108 0.43 13.38 -0.30
CA ILE A 108 -0.51 12.47 -0.95
C ILE A 108 -1.58 12.02 0.04
N TYR A 109 -1.20 11.63 1.24
CA TYR A 109 -2.14 11.21 2.28
C TYR A 109 -3.14 12.29 2.61
N GLN A 110 -2.67 13.53 2.77
CA GLN A 110 -3.55 14.66 3.07
C GLN A 110 -4.55 14.88 1.95
N SER A 111 -4.13 14.76 0.69
CA SER A 111 -5.01 14.91 -0.47
C SER A 111 -6.07 13.82 -0.51
N VAL A 112 -5.68 12.56 -0.29
CA VAL A 112 -6.61 11.42 -0.25
C VAL A 112 -7.62 11.60 0.88
N LEU A 113 -7.15 11.97 2.06
CA LEU A 113 -8.01 12.16 3.24
C LEU A 113 -9.02 13.27 3.00
N LYS A 114 -8.59 14.38 2.41
CA LYS A 114 -9.46 15.51 2.09
C LYS A 114 -10.59 15.10 1.13
N GLU A 115 -10.23 14.37 0.05
CA GLU A 115 -11.22 13.92 -0.92
C GLU A 115 -12.18 12.88 -0.32
N ALA A 116 -11.66 11.96 0.49
CA ALA A 116 -12.48 10.95 1.13
C ALA A 116 -13.49 11.57 2.11
N LYS A 117 -13.09 12.58 2.85
CA LYS A 117 -13.98 13.28 3.80
C LYS A 117 -15.12 14.00 3.10
N GLN A 118 -14.99 14.34 1.84
CA GLN A 118 -16.08 14.92 1.06
C GLN A 118 -17.13 13.90 0.66
N ARG A 119 -16.79 12.61 0.69
CA ARG A 119 -17.66 11.51 0.26
C ARG A 119 -18.36 10.78 1.40
N THR A 120 -17.92 10.97 2.63
CA THR A 120 -18.47 10.27 3.79
C THR A 120 -18.33 11.11 5.06
N ASP A 121 -19.28 10.93 5.97
CA ASP A 121 -19.22 11.50 7.33
C ASP A 121 -18.51 10.56 8.31
N ARG A 122 -18.14 9.37 7.85
CA ARG A 122 -17.43 8.37 8.66
C ARG A 122 -16.05 8.89 9.06
N GLU A 123 -15.64 8.60 10.28
CA GLU A 123 -14.28 8.84 10.70
C GLU A 123 -13.32 7.97 9.89
N ILE A 124 -12.23 8.56 9.38
CA ILE A 124 -11.27 7.87 8.55
C ILE A 124 -9.95 7.77 9.28
N THR A 125 -9.45 6.55 9.46
CA THR A 125 -8.11 6.29 10.00
C THR A 125 -7.15 6.08 8.85
N PHE A 126 -6.05 6.80 8.86
CA PHE A 126 -5.06 6.74 7.78
C PHE A 126 -3.69 6.43 8.37
N LEU A 127 -3.02 5.43 7.78
CA LEU A 127 -1.64 5.08 8.13
C LEU A 127 -0.76 5.22 6.88
N GLY A 128 0.36 5.89 7.04
CA GLY A 128 1.32 6.07 5.95
C GLY A 128 2.67 5.51 6.31
N PHE A 129 3.30 4.84 5.36
CA PHE A 129 4.65 4.29 5.51
C PHE A 129 5.44 4.51 4.24
N VAL A 130 6.76 4.60 4.40
CA VAL A 130 7.70 4.43 3.29
C VAL A 130 8.57 3.22 3.61
N TYR A 131 9.06 2.53 2.60
CA TYR A 131 9.96 1.40 2.76
C TYR A 131 11.25 1.63 1.97
N ASP A 132 12.37 1.20 2.53
CA ASP A 132 13.68 1.32 1.89
C ASP A 132 13.97 0.09 1.01
N ASP A 133 15.19 0.02 0.46
CA ASP A 133 15.63 -1.05 -0.43
C ASP A 133 15.77 -2.42 0.28
N LYS A 134 15.73 -2.43 1.60
CA LYS A 134 15.72 -3.67 2.41
C LYS A 134 14.32 -4.03 2.89
N GLY A 135 13.31 -3.23 2.52
CA GLY A 135 11.94 -3.43 2.97
C GLY A 135 11.69 -2.96 4.40
N THR A 136 12.59 -2.18 4.98
CA THR A 136 12.39 -1.62 6.32
C THR A 136 11.35 -0.50 6.24
N LEU A 137 10.35 -0.59 7.11
CA LEU A 137 9.22 0.35 7.12
C LEU A 137 9.51 1.53 8.04
N LYS A 138 9.17 2.73 7.56
CA LYS A 138 9.25 3.96 8.34
C LYS A 138 7.90 4.65 8.27
N LYS A 139 7.35 4.99 9.43
CA LYS A 139 6.04 5.64 9.50
C LYS A 139 6.13 7.08 9.00
N VAL A 140 5.11 7.50 8.26
CA VAL A 140 4.93 8.87 7.78
C VAL A 140 3.93 9.56 8.68
N GLU A 141 4.29 10.74 9.17
CA GLU A 141 3.41 11.56 10.00
C GLU A 141 2.79 12.70 9.20
#